data_0a0f86725ebb3a802e71db9a5bd8187c
#
_entry.id   0a0f86725ebb3a802e71db9a5bd8187c
#
_cell.length_a   1.000
_cell.length_b   1.000
_cell.length_c   1.000
_cell.angle_alpha   90.00
_cell.angle_beta   90.00
_cell.angle_gamma   90.00
#
_symmetry.space_group_name_H-M   'P 1'
#
loop_
_entity.id
_entity.type
_entity.pdbx_description
1 polymer ?
#
loop_
_entity_poly.entity_id
_entity_poly.type
_entity_poly.pdbx_seq_one_letter_code
_entity_poly.pdbx_strand_id
1 'polypeptide(L)'
;MKFWHNHAHQRSVALLTVLVGGLFSCEANGQHDSSKYLSRRYDENTYLTTHNSMSNAADRWLFPNQTHTITRQLTDGARALMLDLHIVDGEVHLVHSKPFLGKRLLTDGLIEIRHFLEKAPKAVVTIIFESYATADAVKQSFDETELTKFVHSQQVNDPWPTLNQLISTGKRLVLFTDRGGGQWSGYHDVWAFCTETHFSVKSVDDFSFEFNRGKPTNRLLILNHFLTNPVASTSLARQANNSDLLNNRIETCYRQTKHLPTFVVVDFFEIGDTVKTVQQFNMKK
;
A
#
# COMPACT_ATOMS: atom_id res chain seq x y z
N MET A 1 -7.34 83.12 -2.96
CA MET A 1 -6.19 83.86 -2.44
C MET A 1 -5.09 82.89 -2.07
N LYS A 2 -3.93 83.18 -2.64
CA LYS A 2 -2.56 82.73 -2.32
C LYS A 2 -2.21 81.21 -2.57
N PHE A 3 -1.52 81.09 -3.68
CA PHE A 3 -0.40 80.21 -4.04
C PHE A 3 0.56 79.92 -2.88
N TRP A 4 1.17 78.70 -2.90
CA TRP A 4 2.64 78.57 -2.91
C TRP A 4 3.06 77.15 -3.38
N HIS A 5 3.94 77.15 -4.34
CA HIS A 5 4.80 76.08 -4.89
C HIS A 5 5.74 75.54 -3.81
N ASN A 6 6.15 74.24 -3.85
CA ASN A 6 7.53 73.92 -4.19
C ASN A 6 7.88 72.42 -4.16
N HIS A 7 8.51 72.06 -5.21
CA HIS A 7 9.73 71.31 -5.44
C HIS A 7 9.75 69.79 -5.09
N ALA A 8 9.90 69.09 -6.21
CA ALA A 8 10.37 67.72 -6.36
C ALA A 8 11.80 67.54 -5.82
N HIS A 9 12.05 66.42 -5.14
CA HIS A 9 13.36 65.80 -5.08
C HIS A 9 13.21 64.29 -5.42
N GLN A 10 13.58 63.99 -6.68
CA GLN A 10 13.90 62.63 -7.10
C GLN A 10 15.14 62.16 -6.34
N ARG A 11 15.02 61.07 -5.58
CA ARG A 11 16.17 60.28 -5.17
C ARG A 11 16.07 58.91 -5.82
N SER A 12 16.92 58.69 -6.81
CA SER A 12 17.19 57.40 -7.44
C SER A 12 17.80 56.48 -6.39
N VAL A 13 17.12 55.37 -6.09
CA VAL A 13 17.69 54.25 -5.31
C VAL A 13 18.03 53.16 -6.32
N ALA A 14 19.32 52.93 -6.51
CA ALA A 14 19.82 51.83 -7.30
C ALA A 14 19.55 50.49 -6.57
N LEU A 15 18.77 49.65 -7.22
CA LEU A 15 18.49 48.28 -6.73
C LEU A 15 19.64 47.38 -7.16
N LEU A 16 20.47 46.99 -6.20
CA LEU A 16 21.56 46.04 -6.41
C LEU A 16 20.95 44.62 -6.33
N THR A 17 20.74 43.97 -7.48
CA THR A 17 20.27 42.60 -7.57
C THR A 17 21.47 41.66 -7.35
N VAL A 18 21.58 41.07 -6.18
CA VAL A 18 22.53 39.97 -5.92
C VAL A 18 21.89 38.68 -6.39
N LEU A 19 22.35 38.17 -7.53
CA LEU A 19 22.06 36.80 -7.98
C LEU A 19 22.90 35.83 -7.13
N VAL A 20 22.27 35.18 -6.15
CA VAL A 20 22.84 34.01 -5.48
C VAL A 20 22.41 32.77 -6.27
N GLY A 21 23.28 32.34 -7.19
CA GLY A 21 23.15 31.04 -7.86
C GLY A 21 23.53 29.92 -6.91
N GLY A 22 22.56 29.37 -6.21
CA GLY A 22 22.69 28.10 -5.49
C GLY A 22 22.22 26.95 -6.35
N LEU A 23 23.15 26.33 -7.08
CA LEU A 23 22.91 25.07 -7.76
C LEU A 23 22.80 23.97 -6.70
N PHE A 24 21.57 23.59 -6.35
CA PHE A 24 21.32 22.33 -5.62
C PHE A 24 21.38 21.16 -6.60
N SER A 25 22.55 20.57 -6.76
CA SER A 25 22.76 19.27 -7.40
C SER A 25 22.36 18.15 -6.41
N CYS A 26 21.06 17.92 -6.21
CA CYS A 26 20.54 16.84 -5.39
C CYS A 26 19.62 15.85 -6.15
N GLU A 27 19.60 15.92 -7.49
CA GLU A 27 18.68 15.07 -8.29
C GLU A 27 19.31 13.78 -8.83
N ALA A 28 20.62 13.63 -8.83
CA ALA A 28 21.25 12.49 -9.50
C ALA A 28 21.16 11.16 -8.72
N ASN A 29 21.17 11.18 -7.40
CA ASN A 29 21.14 9.94 -6.59
C ASN A 29 19.74 9.32 -6.46
N GLY A 30 18.68 10.11 -6.42
CA GLY A 30 17.31 9.60 -6.32
C GLY A 30 16.78 8.99 -7.62
N GLN A 31 17.27 9.47 -8.78
CA GLN A 31 16.80 9.00 -10.08
C GLN A 31 17.44 7.66 -10.49
N HIS A 32 18.67 7.40 -10.07
CA HIS A 32 19.35 6.12 -10.35
C HIS A 32 18.78 4.97 -9.52
N ASP A 33 18.41 5.21 -8.27
CA ASP A 33 17.83 4.22 -7.37
C ASP A 33 16.39 3.82 -7.77
N SER A 34 15.59 4.77 -8.24
CA SER A 34 14.23 4.50 -8.71
C SER A 34 14.21 3.64 -9.98
N SER A 35 15.19 3.77 -10.88
CA SER A 35 15.28 2.96 -12.09
C SER A 35 15.60 1.49 -11.80
N LYS A 36 16.50 1.23 -10.85
CA LYS A 36 16.86 -0.13 -10.41
C LYS A 36 15.65 -0.82 -9.77
N TYR A 37 14.90 -0.14 -8.92
CA TYR A 37 13.67 -0.67 -8.31
C TYR A 37 12.62 -1.05 -9.35
N LEU A 38 12.39 -0.20 -10.34
CA LEU A 38 11.38 -0.43 -11.38
C LEU A 38 11.78 -1.53 -12.38
N SER A 39 13.07 -1.83 -12.53
CA SER A 39 13.55 -2.92 -13.41
C SER A 39 13.42 -4.30 -12.79
N ARG A 40 13.16 -4.42 -11.50
CA ARG A 40 12.93 -5.71 -10.83
C ARG A 40 11.55 -6.24 -11.15
N ARG A 41 11.43 -7.58 -11.13
CA ARG A 41 10.15 -8.23 -11.24
C ARG A 41 9.28 -7.93 -10.01
N TYR A 42 7.98 -8.04 -10.19
CA TYR A 42 7.00 -7.84 -9.12
C TYR A 42 7.32 -8.70 -7.88
N ASP A 43 7.65 -9.97 -8.06
CA ASP A 43 7.98 -10.94 -7.00
C ASP A 43 9.39 -10.75 -6.39
N GLU A 44 10.16 -9.79 -6.87
CA GLU A 44 11.49 -9.42 -6.34
C GLU A 44 11.45 -8.17 -5.45
N ASN A 45 10.27 -7.66 -5.16
CA ASN A 45 10.07 -6.48 -4.33
C ASN A 45 9.28 -6.81 -3.06
N THR A 46 9.50 -5.99 -2.03
CA THR A 46 8.74 -6.00 -0.80
C THR A 46 7.81 -4.80 -0.80
N TYR A 47 6.53 -5.03 -0.48
CA TYR A 47 5.48 -4.02 -0.46
C TYR A 47 4.97 -3.81 0.95
N LEU A 48 5.00 -2.57 1.44
CA LEU A 48 4.27 -2.23 2.64
C LEU A 48 2.77 -2.44 2.39
N THR A 49 2.17 -3.25 3.23
CA THR A 49 0.78 -3.70 3.12
C THR A 49 0.01 -3.25 4.34
N THR A 50 -1.11 -2.56 4.15
CA THR A 50 -1.97 -2.17 5.26
C THR A 50 -3.01 -3.25 5.54
N HIS A 51 -3.02 -3.75 6.77
CA HIS A 51 -4.03 -4.71 7.26
C HIS A 51 -5.37 -4.02 7.43
N ASN A 52 -6.44 -4.63 6.95
CA ASN A 52 -7.81 -4.09 7.01
C ASN A 52 -7.87 -2.61 6.63
N SER A 53 -7.32 -2.26 5.48
CA SER A 53 -7.09 -0.89 5.01
C SER A 53 -8.34 -0.02 5.04
N MET A 54 -9.52 -0.62 4.85
CA MET A 54 -10.82 0.05 4.91
C MET A 54 -11.21 0.44 6.34
N SER A 55 -10.77 -0.32 7.35
CA SER A 55 -11.07 -0.09 8.75
C SER A 55 -10.19 1.01 9.32
N ASN A 56 -10.58 2.28 9.16
CA ASN A 56 -9.75 3.41 9.54
C ASN A 56 -10.49 4.46 10.39
N ALA A 57 -9.74 5.17 11.24
CA ALA A 57 -10.27 6.19 12.14
C ALA A 57 -10.80 7.42 11.39
N ALA A 58 -10.21 7.77 10.24
CA ALA A 58 -10.63 8.91 9.43
C ALA A 58 -12.07 8.74 8.89
N ASP A 59 -12.46 7.52 8.53
CA ASP A 59 -13.81 7.15 8.12
C ASP A 59 -14.70 6.73 9.33
N ARG A 60 -14.23 6.99 10.57
CA ARG A 60 -14.96 6.78 11.84
C ARG A 60 -15.34 5.32 12.11
N TRP A 61 -14.52 4.38 11.70
CA TRP A 61 -14.71 2.98 12.08
C TRP A 61 -14.45 2.76 13.56
N LEU A 62 -15.19 1.87 14.18
CA LEU A 62 -14.95 1.43 15.56
C LEU A 62 -13.84 0.39 15.59
N PHE A 63 -12.90 0.54 16.52
CA PHE A 63 -11.72 -0.32 16.65
C PHE A 63 -10.92 -0.45 15.33
N PRO A 64 -10.52 0.69 14.74
CA PRO A 64 -9.87 0.68 13.42
C PRO A 64 -8.50 0.02 13.45
N ASN A 65 -8.08 -0.51 12.29
CA ASN A 65 -6.73 -1.03 12.06
C ASN A 65 -5.78 0.05 11.50
N GLN A 66 -6.30 1.12 10.95
CA GLN A 66 -5.54 2.22 10.35
C GLN A 66 -6.04 3.58 10.85
N THR A 67 -5.20 4.58 10.82
CA THR A 67 -5.63 5.97 11.12
C THR A 67 -6.21 6.63 9.88
N HIS A 68 -5.63 6.39 8.71
CA HIS A 68 -5.83 7.16 7.48
C HIS A 68 -6.70 6.44 6.47
N THR A 69 -7.41 7.20 5.62
CA THR A 69 -8.18 6.68 4.47
C THR A 69 -7.30 5.90 3.49
N ILE A 70 -7.90 5.06 2.65
CA ILE A 70 -7.21 4.31 1.59
C ILE A 70 -6.38 5.24 0.70
N THR A 71 -6.95 6.37 0.28
CA THR A 71 -6.22 7.39 -0.52
C THR A 71 -4.96 7.86 0.18
N ARG A 72 -5.04 8.15 1.49
CA ARG A 72 -3.89 8.63 2.24
C ARG A 72 -2.84 7.54 2.45
N GLN A 73 -3.25 6.30 2.76
CA GLN A 73 -2.35 5.16 2.88
C GLN A 73 -1.52 4.97 1.60
N LEU A 74 -2.16 5.00 0.43
CA LEU A 74 -1.49 4.88 -0.87
C LEU A 74 -0.57 6.08 -1.16
N THR A 75 -1.02 7.30 -0.85
CA THR A 75 -0.23 8.53 -1.05
C THR A 75 1.03 8.53 -0.19
N ASP A 76 0.94 8.04 1.03
CA ASP A 76 2.05 8.01 1.99
C ASP A 76 3.00 6.82 1.75
N GLY A 77 2.67 5.88 0.85
CA GLY A 77 3.63 4.87 0.40
C GLY A 77 3.23 3.41 0.60
N ALA A 78 2.05 3.10 1.15
CA ALA A 78 1.51 1.74 1.07
C ALA A 78 1.34 1.34 -0.40
N ARG A 79 1.62 0.09 -0.73
CA ARG A 79 1.52 -0.44 -2.09
C ARG A 79 0.70 -1.72 -2.17
N ALA A 80 0.28 -2.26 -1.03
CA ALA A 80 -0.71 -3.32 -0.97
C ALA A 80 -1.74 -3.01 0.11
N LEU A 81 -2.98 -3.42 -0.13
CA LEU A 81 -4.13 -3.18 0.73
C LEU A 81 -4.82 -4.52 1.01
N MET A 82 -5.06 -4.86 2.27
CA MET A 82 -5.95 -5.95 2.64
C MET A 82 -7.34 -5.40 2.91
N LEU A 83 -8.36 -5.98 2.26
CA LEU A 83 -9.73 -5.50 2.29
C LEU A 83 -10.70 -6.68 2.48
N ASP A 84 -11.62 -6.58 3.43
CA ASP A 84 -12.64 -7.59 3.67
C ASP A 84 -13.95 -7.19 2.98
N LEU A 85 -14.54 -8.15 2.26
CA LEU A 85 -15.76 -7.97 1.48
C LEU A 85 -16.92 -8.77 2.06
N HIS A 86 -18.04 -8.08 2.27
CA HIS A 86 -19.30 -8.73 2.69
C HIS A 86 -20.45 -8.27 1.80
N ILE A 87 -21.48 -9.10 1.69
CA ILE A 87 -22.76 -8.68 1.11
C ILE A 87 -23.61 -8.10 2.25
N VAL A 88 -23.98 -6.84 2.10
CA VAL A 88 -24.89 -6.16 3.04
C VAL A 88 -26.01 -5.52 2.20
N ASP A 89 -27.26 -5.81 2.53
CA ASP A 89 -28.44 -5.30 1.83
C ASP A 89 -28.42 -5.55 0.30
N GLY A 90 -27.77 -6.64 -0.14
CA GLY A 90 -27.65 -7.02 -1.56
C GLY A 90 -26.47 -6.41 -2.31
N GLU A 91 -25.70 -5.52 -1.68
CA GLU A 91 -24.55 -4.84 -2.26
C GLU A 91 -23.21 -5.30 -1.65
N VAL A 92 -22.11 -5.22 -2.41
CA VAL A 92 -20.78 -5.54 -1.88
C VAL A 92 -20.27 -4.35 -1.08
N HIS A 93 -19.97 -4.62 0.19
CA HIS A 93 -19.42 -3.65 1.12
C HIS A 93 -18.02 -4.07 1.60
N LEU A 94 -17.20 -3.09 1.87
CA LEU A 94 -16.03 -3.18 2.73
C LEU A 94 -16.52 -3.23 4.18
N VAL A 95 -16.21 -4.33 4.89
CA VAL A 95 -16.65 -4.54 6.28
C VAL A 95 -15.60 -5.36 7.01
N HIS A 96 -15.08 -4.88 8.13
CA HIS A 96 -14.28 -5.68 9.05
C HIS A 96 -15.14 -6.22 10.17
N SER A 97 -15.26 -7.55 10.25
CA SER A 97 -16.04 -8.30 11.26
C SER A 97 -17.57 -8.07 11.19
N LYS A 98 -18.07 -6.93 11.64
CA LYS A 98 -19.51 -6.64 11.72
C LYS A 98 -19.85 -5.28 11.11
N PRO A 99 -20.93 -5.15 10.31
CA PRO A 99 -21.28 -3.91 9.63
C PRO A 99 -21.52 -2.71 10.55
N PHE A 100 -21.94 -2.93 11.80
CA PHE A 100 -22.15 -1.86 12.77
C PHE A 100 -20.84 -1.25 13.32
N LEU A 101 -19.69 -1.93 13.14
CA LEU A 101 -18.38 -1.39 13.50
C LEU A 101 -17.84 -0.43 12.43
N GLY A 102 -18.35 -0.54 11.22
CA GLY A 102 -18.03 0.28 10.06
C GLY A 102 -18.35 -0.47 8.78
N LYS A 103 -18.93 0.22 7.83
CA LYS A 103 -19.16 -0.29 6.47
C LYS A 103 -19.11 0.83 5.45
N ARG A 104 -18.72 0.52 4.23
CA ARG A 104 -18.86 1.39 3.07
C ARG A 104 -18.97 0.55 1.80
N LEU A 105 -19.54 1.09 0.74
CA LEU A 105 -19.61 0.38 -0.54
C LEU A 105 -18.22 0.03 -1.06
N LEU A 106 -18.07 -1.15 -1.66
CA LEU A 106 -16.83 -1.52 -2.32
C LEU A 106 -16.48 -0.50 -3.42
N THR A 107 -17.46 -0.06 -4.18
CA THR A 107 -17.28 0.93 -5.26
C THR A 107 -16.63 2.22 -4.78
N ASP A 108 -16.96 2.71 -3.56
CA ASP A 108 -16.35 3.92 -3.01
C ASP A 108 -14.83 3.72 -2.78
N GLY A 109 -14.45 2.56 -2.22
CA GLY A 109 -13.03 2.22 -2.02
C GLY A 109 -12.29 2.03 -3.35
N LEU A 110 -12.93 1.40 -4.32
CA LEU A 110 -12.36 1.20 -5.67
C LEU A 110 -12.17 2.53 -6.41
N ILE A 111 -13.09 3.50 -6.25
CA ILE A 111 -12.95 4.85 -6.81
C ILE A 111 -11.72 5.56 -6.23
N GLU A 112 -11.47 5.44 -4.91
CA GLU A 112 -10.26 6.00 -4.30
C GLU A 112 -8.99 5.41 -4.92
N ILE A 113 -8.94 4.08 -5.09
CA ILE A 113 -7.80 3.38 -5.67
C ILE A 113 -7.62 3.78 -7.13
N ARG A 114 -8.71 3.89 -7.90
CA ARG A 114 -8.66 4.36 -9.29
C ARG A 114 -8.06 5.76 -9.39
N HIS A 115 -8.59 6.71 -8.61
CA HIS A 115 -8.08 8.08 -8.60
C HIS A 115 -6.59 8.15 -8.22
N PHE A 116 -6.15 7.31 -7.27
CA PHE A 116 -4.73 7.22 -6.94
C PHE A 116 -3.91 6.71 -8.14
N LEU A 117 -4.33 5.62 -8.79
CA LEU A 117 -3.63 5.05 -9.95
C LEU A 117 -3.57 6.05 -11.12
N GLU A 118 -4.61 6.85 -11.33
CA GLU A 118 -4.64 7.89 -12.36
C GLU A 118 -3.65 9.02 -12.06
N LYS A 119 -3.55 9.45 -10.80
CA LYS A 119 -2.63 10.52 -10.35
C LYS A 119 -1.18 10.05 -10.21
N ALA A 120 -0.96 8.76 -9.96
CA ALA A 120 0.35 8.16 -9.75
C ALA A 120 0.69 7.14 -10.86
N PRO A 121 1.01 7.57 -12.09
CA PRO A 121 1.14 6.69 -13.25
C PRO A 121 2.28 5.67 -13.14
N LYS A 122 3.22 5.86 -12.24
CA LYS A 122 4.32 4.92 -11.97
C LYS A 122 4.08 4.01 -10.75
N ALA A 123 2.92 4.09 -10.11
CA ALA A 123 2.59 3.22 -8.99
C ALA A 123 2.01 1.89 -9.46
N VAL A 124 2.46 0.80 -8.85
CA VAL A 124 1.86 -0.54 -8.91
C VAL A 124 1.22 -0.79 -7.55
N VAL A 125 -0.04 -1.19 -7.54
CA VAL A 125 -0.83 -1.44 -6.33
C VAL A 125 -1.30 -2.88 -6.32
N THR A 126 -1.34 -3.47 -5.14
CA THR A 126 -1.93 -4.79 -4.89
C THR A 126 -3.16 -4.67 -4.01
N ILE A 127 -4.19 -5.46 -4.26
CA ILE A 127 -5.30 -5.67 -3.33
C ILE A 127 -5.35 -7.16 -3.00
N ILE A 128 -5.47 -7.46 -1.71
CA ILE A 128 -5.69 -8.81 -1.20
C ILE A 128 -7.04 -8.82 -0.48
N PHE A 129 -8.00 -9.54 -1.04
CA PHE A 129 -9.34 -9.64 -0.48
C PHE A 129 -9.49 -10.84 0.45
N GLU A 130 -10.12 -10.61 1.63
CA GLU A 130 -10.86 -11.61 2.34
C GLU A 130 -12.33 -11.48 1.91
N SER A 131 -12.80 -12.38 1.03
CA SER A 131 -14.07 -12.18 0.31
C SER A 131 -15.18 -13.09 0.78
N TYR A 132 -16.27 -12.51 1.25
CA TYR A 132 -17.56 -13.17 1.48
C TYR A 132 -18.59 -12.76 0.42
N ALA A 133 -18.15 -12.14 -0.69
CA ALA A 133 -18.94 -11.82 -1.87
C ALA A 133 -18.61 -12.79 -3.01
N THR A 134 -19.54 -12.92 -3.97
CA THR A 134 -19.29 -13.71 -5.18
C THR A 134 -18.29 -13.00 -6.10
N ALA A 135 -17.52 -13.76 -6.88
CA ALA A 135 -16.57 -13.19 -7.83
C ALA A 135 -17.25 -12.31 -8.89
N ASP A 136 -18.47 -12.66 -9.30
CA ASP A 136 -19.26 -11.86 -10.25
C ASP A 136 -19.67 -10.50 -9.66
N ALA A 137 -20.12 -10.45 -8.40
CA ALA A 137 -20.47 -9.20 -7.75
C ALA A 137 -19.23 -8.29 -7.55
N VAL A 138 -18.08 -8.88 -7.22
CA VAL A 138 -16.80 -8.14 -7.16
C VAL A 138 -16.43 -7.64 -8.55
N LYS A 139 -16.53 -8.49 -9.59
CA LYS A 139 -16.26 -8.10 -11.00
C LYS A 139 -17.12 -6.94 -11.44
N GLN A 140 -18.42 -6.98 -11.13
CA GLN A 140 -19.36 -5.88 -11.45
C GLN A 140 -18.88 -4.57 -10.82
N SER A 141 -18.49 -4.55 -9.52
CA SER A 141 -17.97 -3.36 -8.84
C SER A 141 -16.71 -2.80 -9.52
N PHE A 142 -15.82 -3.68 -10.02
CA PHE A 142 -14.63 -3.29 -10.77
C PHE A 142 -14.96 -2.68 -12.12
N ASP A 143 -15.97 -3.20 -12.83
CA ASP A 143 -16.41 -2.67 -14.12
C ASP A 143 -17.10 -1.32 -13.95
N GLU A 144 -18.01 -1.18 -12.99
CA GLU A 144 -18.72 0.06 -12.67
C GLU A 144 -17.75 1.21 -12.33
N THR A 145 -16.65 0.87 -11.69
CA THR A 145 -15.62 1.85 -11.30
C THR A 145 -14.51 2.01 -12.34
N GLU A 146 -14.60 1.33 -13.50
CA GLU A 146 -13.58 1.32 -14.56
C GLU A 146 -12.18 0.87 -14.09
N LEU A 147 -12.10 0.18 -12.94
CA LEU A 147 -10.82 -0.23 -12.37
C LEU A 147 -10.26 -1.47 -13.08
N THR A 148 -11.11 -2.25 -13.75
CA THR A 148 -10.73 -3.43 -14.56
C THR A 148 -9.66 -3.11 -15.59
N LYS A 149 -9.63 -1.88 -16.12
CA LYS A 149 -8.61 -1.45 -17.10
C LYS A 149 -7.16 -1.56 -16.57
N PHE A 150 -6.96 -1.44 -15.26
CA PHE A 150 -5.65 -1.52 -14.61
C PHE A 150 -5.26 -2.92 -14.18
N VAL A 151 -6.18 -3.88 -14.17
CA VAL A 151 -5.95 -5.21 -13.60
C VAL A 151 -4.95 -6.00 -14.44
N HIS A 152 -3.93 -6.54 -13.77
CA HIS A 152 -2.95 -7.48 -14.31
C HIS A 152 -3.44 -8.91 -14.17
N SER A 153 -3.21 -9.73 -15.18
CA SER A 153 -3.47 -11.17 -15.14
C SER A 153 -2.17 -11.95 -15.19
N GLN A 154 -1.97 -12.84 -14.19
CA GLN A 154 -0.77 -13.64 -14.00
C GLN A 154 -1.13 -15.12 -13.94
N GLN A 155 -0.35 -15.97 -14.62
CA GLN A 155 -0.42 -17.42 -14.43
C GLN A 155 0.52 -17.85 -13.30
N VAL A 156 0.14 -18.90 -12.55
CA VAL A 156 0.88 -19.34 -11.35
C VAL A 156 2.35 -19.64 -11.62
N ASN A 157 2.64 -20.29 -12.75
CA ASN A 157 3.99 -20.75 -13.10
C ASN A 157 4.78 -19.78 -13.97
N ASP A 158 4.15 -18.74 -14.46
CA ASP A 158 4.82 -17.77 -15.32
C ASP A 158 5.72 -16.83 -14.51
N PRO A 159 6.83 -16.37 -15.08
CA PRO A 159 7.64 -15.33 -14.43
C PRO A 159 6.82 -14.04 -14.31
N TRP A 160 6.93 -13.40 -13.13
CA TRP A 160 6.31 -12.10 -12.92
C TRP A 160 6.94 -11.04 -13.83
N PRO A 161 6.16 -10.13 -14.39
CA PRO A 161 6.70 -8.99 -15.12
C PRO A 161 7.48 -8.05 -14.19
N THR A 162 8.36 -7.25 -14.77
CA THR A 162 8.99 -6.15 -14.04
C THR A 162 7.98 -5.05 -13.74
N LEU A 163 8.27 -4.21 -12.73
CA LEU A 163 7.40 -3.07 -12.45
C LEU A 163 7.30 -2.13 -13.66
N ASN A 164 8.41 -1.94 -14.41
CA ASN A 164 8.39 -1.18 -15.66
C ASN A 164 7.42 -1.77 -16.71
N GLN A 165 7.36 -3.10 -16.84
CA GLN A 165 6.42 -3.75 -17.74
C GLN A 165 4.97 -3.56 -17.32
N LEU A 166 4.66 -3.69 -16.00
CA LEU A 166 3.32 -3.40 -15.49
C LEU A 166 2.92 -1.93 -15.73
N ILE A 167 3.86 -1.00 -15.55
CA ILE A 167 3.65 0.42 -15.77
C ILE A 167 3.43 0.72 -17.25
N SER A 168 4.27 0.19 -18.15
CA SER A 168 4.20 0.46 -19.59
C SER A 168 2.95 -0.09 -20.24
N THR A 169 2.45 -1.22 -19.75
CA THR A 169 1.18 -1.81 -20.22
C THR A 169 -0.06 -1.21 -19.60
N GLY A 170 0.10 -0.36 -18.59
CA GLY A 170 -0.99 0.19 -17.78
C GLY A 170 -1.66 -0.82 -16.85
N LYS A 171 -1.21 -2.09 -16.83
CA LYS A 171 -1.75 -3.16 -15.99
C LYS A 171 -1.08 -3.17 -14.62
N ARG A 172 -1.40 -2.17 -13.80
CA ARG A 172 -0.69 -1.78 -12.58
C ARG A 172 -1.43 -2.15 -11.28
N LEU A 173 -2.50 -2.92 -11.40
CA LEU A 173 -3.29 -3.40 -10.26
C LEU A 173 -3.24 -4.92 -10.24
N VAL A 174 -2.66 -5.49 -9.19
CA VAL A 174 -2.61 -6.94 -8.96
C VAL A 174 -3.66 -7.29 -7.90
N LEU A 175 -4.52 -8.27 -8.20
CA LEU A 175 -5.61 -8.67 -7.32
C LEU A 175 -5.42 -10.10 -6.84
N PHE A 176 -5.59 -10.29 -5.53
CA PHE A 176 -5.70 -11.59 -4.91
C PHE A 176 -6.98 -11.67 -4.09
N THR A 177 -7.51 -12.87 -3.94
CA THR A 177 -8.66 -13.18 -3.09
C THR A 177 -8.49 -14.54 -2.42
N ASP A 178 -9.02 -14.69 -1.22
CA ASP A 178 -9.02 -15.97 -0.50
C ASP A 178 -10.14 -16.92 -0.96
N ARG A 179 -11.15 -16.41 -1.67
CA ARG A 179 -12.29 -17.15 -2.20
C ARG A 179 -12.69 -16.67 -3.58
N GLY A 180 -13.09 -17.60 -4.44
CA GLY A 180 -13.57 -17.29 -5.79
C GLY A 180 -12.48 -16.87 -6.77
N GLY A 181 -11.20 -17.07 -6.43
CA GLY A 181 -10.09 -16.78 -7.32
C GLY A 181 -10.14 -17.60 -8.61
N GLY A 182 -9.68 -17.01 -9.73
CA GLY A 182 -9.66 -17.62 -11.06
C GLY A 182 -10.96 -17.53 -11.85
N GLN A 183 -12.06 -17.03 -11.28
CA GLN A 183 -13.34 -16.95 -11.97
C GLN A 183 -13.39 -15.88 -13.07
N TRP A 184 -12.52 -14.86 -12.99
CA TRP A 184 -12.29 -13.91 -14.08
C TRP A 184 -10.81 -13.53 -14.17
N SER A 185 -10.39 -13.05 -15.33
CA SER A 185 -8.98 -12.76 -15.62
C SER A 185 -8.42 -11.67 -14.71
N GLY A 186 -7.35 -12.02 -13.96
CA GLY A 186 -6.69 -11.12 -13.03
C GLY A 186 -7.24 -11.16 -11.59
N TYR A 187 -8.28 -11.95 -11.31
CA TYR A 187 -8.77 -12.20 -9.95
C TYR A 187 -8.14 -13.49 -9.43
N HIS A 188 -6.97 -13.40 -8.84
CA HIS A 188 -6.14 -14.56 -8.53
C HIS A 188 -6.51 -15.17 -7.18
N ASP A 189 -6.45 -16.51 -7.08
CA ASP A 189 -6.50 -17.21 -5.81
C ASP A 189 -5.20 -16.94 -5.03
N VAL A 190 -5.32 -16.28 -3.88
CA VAL A 190 -4.16 -15.92 -3.06
C VAL A 190 -3.35 -17.14 -2.64
N TRP A 191 -4.00 -18.27 -2.37
CA TRP A 191 -3.33 -19.51 -1.92
C TRP A 191 -2.68 -20.32 -3.04
N ALA A 192 -2.92 -19.94 -4.29
CA ALA A 192 -2.17 -20.45 -5.43
C ALA A 192 -0.84 -19.71 -5.64
N PHE A 193 -0.74 -18.46 -5.20
CA PHE A 193 0.43 -17.60 -5.40
C PHE A 193 1.22 -17.32 -4.13
N CYS A 194 0.54 -17.22 -2.99
CA CYS A 194 1.12 -16.79 -1.72
C CYS A 194 1.18 -17.91 -0.70
N THR A 195 2.16 -17.82 0.18
CA THR A 195 2.13 -18.41 1.52
C THR A 195 2.12 -17.29 2.55
N GLU A 196 1.69 -17.55 3.79
CA GLU A 196 1.69 -16.54 4.83
C GLU A 196 2.17 -17.06 6.18
N THR A 197 2.67 -16.15 7.03
CA THR A 197 2.92 -16.43 8.45
C THR A 197 1.64 -16.29 9.28
N HIS A 198 1.65 -16.76 10.53
CA HIS A 198 0.50 -16.58 11.42
C HIS A 198 0.09 -15.12 11.58
N PHE A 199 -1.23 -14.86 11.59
CA PHE A 199 -1.85 -13.55 11.72
C PHE A 199 -2.47 -13.28 13.10
N SER A 200 -2.76 -14.34 13.89
CA SER A 200 -3.34 -14.20 15.22
C SER A 200 -2.26 -14.14 16.29
N VAL A 201 -1.56 -12.98 16.35
CA VAL A 201 -0.40 -12.77 17.23
C VAL A 201 -0.74 -11.73 18.29
N LYS A 202 -0.46 -12.01 19.57
CA LYS A 202 -0.86 -11.16 20.70
C LYS A 202 0.27 -10.30 21.25
N SER A 203 1.52 -10.75 21.11
CA SER A 203 2.72 -10.04 21.57
C SER A 203 3.84 -10.19 20.57
N VAL A 204 4.87 -9.34 20.65
CA VAL A 204 6.05 -9.41 19.77
C VAL A 204 6.84 -10.71 19.95
N ASP A 205 6.77 -11.33 21.12
CA ASP A 205 7.46 -12.59 21.43
C ASP A 205 6.78 -13.79 20.74
N ASP A 206 5.51 -13.65 20.34
CA ASP A 206 4.76 -14.70 19.64
C ASP A 206 5.01 -14.67 18.12
N PHE A 207 5.76 -13.71 17.61
CA PHE A 207 6.07 -13.65 16.18
C PHE A 207 6.91 -14.86 15.74
N SER A 208 6.42 -15.61 14.75
CA SER A 208 7.14 -16.72 14.14
C SER A 208 7.28 -16.54 12.63
N PHE A 209 8.04 -17.43 12.00
CA PHE A 209 8.17 -17.53 10.54
C PHE A 209 7.56 -18.82 10.01
N GLU A 210 6.83 -19.55 10.85
CA GLU A 210 6.09 -20.74 10.44
C GLU A 210 4.96 -20.34 9.49
N PHE A 211 4.80 -21.12 8.44
CA PHE A 211 3.75 -20.88 7.46
C PHE A 211 2.41 -21.39 7.97
N ASN A 212 1.36 -20.59 7.82
CA ASN A 212 0.01 -20.86 8.28
C ASN A 212 -0.90 -21.31 7.13
N ARG A 213 -1.00 -20.50 6.07
CA ARG A 213 -1.83 -20.79 4.89
C ARG A 213 -0.98 -20.68 3.62
N GLY A 214 -1.50 -21.27 2.51
CA GLY A 214 -0.78 -21.39 1.26
C GLY A 214 0.24 -22.54 1.27
N LYS A 215 0.87 -22.78 0.12
CA LYS A 215 1.90 -23.81 0.00
C LYS A 215 3.28 -23.23 0.29
N PRO A 216 4.16 -23.92 1.01
CA PRO A 216 5.53 -23.45 1.25
C PRO A 216 6.34 -23.22 -0.04
N THR A 217 5.91 -23.78 -1.17
CA THR A 217 6.54 -23.61 -2.48
C THR A 217 6.04 -22.38 -3.25
N ASN A 218 5.01 -21.70 -2.75
CA ASN A 218 4.45 -20.51 -3.38
C ASN A 218 5.49 -19.38 -3.38
N ARG A 219 5.48 -18.59 -4.44
CA ARG A 219 6.55 -17.64 -4.73
C ARG A 219 6.46 -16.37 -3.90
N LEU A 220 5.24 -15.95 -3.53
CA LEU A 220 5.00 -14.74 -2.77
C LEU A 220 4.79 -15.07 -1.29
N LEU A 221 5.32 -14.23 -0.40
CA LEU A 221 5.15 -14.39 1.05
C LEU A 221 4.43 -13.19 1.66
N ILE A 222 3.36 -13.47 2.38
CA ILE A 222 2.68 -12.52 3.27
C ILE A 222 3.29 -12.66 4.66
N LEU A 223 4.08 -11.68 5.08
CA LEU A 223 4.61 -11.57 6.43
C LEU A 223 3.66 -10.74 7.28
N ASN A 224 2.82 -11.41 8.06
CA ASN A 224 1.94 -10.74 9.01
C ASN A 224 2.76 -10.15 10.15
N HIS A 225 2.75 -8.83 10.29
CA HIS A 225 3.54 -8.06 11.25
C HIS A 225 2.67 -7.05 12.00
N PHE A 226 1.63 -7.56 12.64
CA PHE A 226 0.71 -6.80 13.48
C PHE A 226 0.31 -7.61 14.70
N LEU A 227 -0.20 -6.94 15.72
CA LEU A 227 -0.63 -7.55 16.98
C LEU A 227 -2.11 -7.28 17.21
N THR A 228 -2.83 -8.31 17.68
CA THR A 228 -4.25 -8.20 18.03
C THR A 228 -4.47 -8.70 19.45
N ASN A 229 -4.73 -7.78 20.41
CA ASN A 229 -4.95 -8.18 21.81
C ASN A 229 -5.78 -7.13 22.60
N PRO A 230 -7.08 -7.31 22.81
CA PRO A 230 -7.99 -8.20 22.06
C PRO A 230 -8.35 -7.66 20.68
N VAL A 231 -8.10 -6.38 20.42
CA VAL A 231 -8.29 -5.67 19.14
C VAL A 231 -7.02 -4.94 18.75
N ALA A 232 -6.93 -4.53 17.50
CA ALA A 232 -5.86 -3.65 17.02
C ALA A 232 -5.84 -2.34 17.82
N SER A 233 -4.65 -1.79 18.06
CA SER A 233 -4.49 -0.50 18.72
C SER A 233 -3.18 0.18 18.37
N THR A 234 -3.14 1.51 18.46
CA THR A 234 -1.90 2.29 18.26
C THR A 234 -0.80 1.92 19.25
N SER A 235 -1.16 1.45 20.46
CA SER A 235 -0.19 0.97 21.45
C SER A 235 0.50 -0.31 21.01
N LEU A 236 -0.25 -1.27 20.46
CA LEU A 236 0.28 -2.51 19.89
C LEU A 236 1.10 -2.22 18.62
N ALA A 237 0.63 -1.30 17.78
CA ALA A 237 1.37 -0.89 16.61
C ALA A 237 2.71 -0.24 16.95
N ARG A 238 2.80 0.58 18.02
CA ARG A 238 4.10 1.12 18.46
C ARG A 238 5.09 0.04 18.88
N GLN A 239 4.62 -1.08 19.40
CA GLN A 239 5.48 -2.20 19.77
C GLN A 239 5.92 -2.96 18.50
N ALA A 240 4.98 -3.33 17.64
CA ALA A 240 5.27 -4.09 16.43
C ALA A 240 6.07 -3.28 15.41
N ASN A 241 5.66 -2.06 15.11
CA ASN A 241 6.22 -1.24 14.03
C ASN A 241 7.52 -0.51 14.42
N ASN A 242 8.13 -0.86 15.55
CA ASN A 242 9.48 -0.36 15.86
C ASN A 242 10.41 -0.68 14.68
N SER A 243 11.13 0.32 14.18
CA SER A 243 11.91 0.22 12.94
C SER A 243 12.97 -0.88 12.98
N ASP A 244 13.64 -1.05 14.13
CA ASP A 244 14.67 -2.08 14.30
C ASP A 244 14.04 -3.47 14.33
N LEU A 245 12.92 -3.64 15.05
CA LEU A 245 12.18 -4.89 15.09
C LEU A 245 11.66 -5.27 13.71
N LEU A 246 11.03 -4.33 13.00
CA LEU A 246 10.48 -4.57 11.67
C LEU A 246 11.58 -4.94 10.66
N ASN A 247 12.67 -4.16 10.61
CA ASN A 247 13.79 -4.43 9.72
C ASN A 247 14.41 -5.80 10.02
N ASN A 248 14.70 -6.09 11.29
CA ASN A 248 15.26 -7.37 11.71
C ASN A 248 14.33 -8.54 11.35
N ARG A 249 13.01 -8.35 11.51
CA ARG A 249 12.03 -9.39 11.18
C ARG A 249 11.97 -9.66 9.68
N ILE A 250 12.00 -8.64 8.82
CA ILE A 250 12.04 -8.80 7.35
C ILE A 250 13.32 -9.54 6.93
N GLU A 251 14.49 -9.11 7.42
CA GLU A 251 15.78 -9.71 7.09
C GLU A 251 15.90 -11.16 7.60
N THR A 252 15.43 -11.42 8.82
CA THR A 252 15.46 -12.76 9.42
C THR A 252 14.48 -13.70 8.72
N CYS A 253 13.29 -13.25 8.37
CA CYS A 253 12.33 -14.01 7.58
C CYS A 253 12.97 -14.48 6.28
N TYR A 254 13.54 -13.57 5.50
CA TYR A 254 14.21 -13.90 4.25
C TYR A 254 15.38 -14.90 4.45
N ARG A 255 16.18 -14.68 5.49
CA ARG A 255 17.33 -15.55 5.79
C ARG A 255 16.91 -16.97 6.18
N GLN A 256 15.86 -17.12 6.98
CA GLN A 256 15.40 -18.40 7.49
C GLN A 256 14.53 -19.17 6.49
N THR A 257 13.55 -18.49 5.89
CA THR A 257 12.57 -19.14 5.01
C THR A 257 13.04 -19.26 3.56
N LYS A 258 14.07 -18.47 3.15
CA LYS A 258 14.49 -18.26 1.76
C LYS A 258 13.42 -17.62 0.86
N HIS A 259 12.29 -17.21 1.45
CA HIS A 259 11.25 -16.44 0.76
C HIS A 259 11.43 -14.96 1.06
N LEU A 260 11.37 -14.17 -0.01
CA LEU A 260 11.28 -12.73 0.14
C LEU A 260 9.91 -12.38 0.76
N PRO A 261 9.85 -11.65 1.90
CA PRO A 261 8.60 -11.08 2.37
C PRO A 261 8.05 -10.10 1.32
N THR A 262 7.14 -10.60 0.46
CA THR A 262 6.57 -9.79 -0.62
C THR A 262 5.62 -8.74 -0.06
N PHE A 263 4.79 -9.16 0.89
CA PHE A 263 3.80 -8.30 1.55
C PHE A 263 4.12 -8.22 3.05
N VAL A 264 4.59 -7.07 3.52
CA VAL A 264 4.80 -6.80 4.94
C VAL A 264 3.56 -6.11 5.48
N VAL A 265 2.77 -6.86 6.25
CA VAL A 265 1.43 -6.46 6.65
C VAL A 265 1.46 -5.83 8.03
N VAL A 266 0.97 -4.59 8.14
CA VAL A 266 1.00 -3.82 9.39
C VAL A 266 -0.35 -3.16 9.70
N ASP A 267 -0.65 -2.99 10.99
CA ASP A 267 -1.65 -2.06 11.49
C ASP A 267 -1.03 -0.67 11.69
N PHE A 268 -1.82 0.41 11.55
CA PHE A 268 -1.38 1.80 11.78
C PHE A 268 -0.02 2.09 11.14
N PHE A 269 0.03 1.96 9.84
CA PHE A 269 1.27 1.96 9.03
C PHE A 269 2.12 3.23 9.20
N GLU A 270 1.54 4.34 9.61
CA GLU A 270 2.22 5.61 9.88
C GLU A 270 3.03 5.62 11.18
N ILE A 271 2.86 4.59 12.02
CA ILE A 271 3.61 4.45 13.27
C ILE A 271 4.90 3.66 12.99
N GLY A 272 6.04 4.18 13.42
CA GLY A 272 7.32 3.46 13.44
C GLY A 272 8.10 3.43 12.12
N ASP A 273 7.95 4.42 11.25
CA ASP A 273 8.72 4.54 9.98
C ASP A 273 8.58 3.33 9.02
N THR A 274 7.44 2.62 9.04
CA THR A 274 7.25 1.38 8.30
C THR A 274 7.51 1.53 6.80
N VAL A 275 7.04 2.64 6.21
CA VAL A 275 7.27 2.98 4.78
C VAL A 275 8.76 3.05 4.48
N LYS A 276 9.49 3.82 5.28
CA LYS A 276 10.93 4.03 5.11
C LYS A 276 11.70 2.72 5.30
N THR A 277 11.32 1.90 6.29
CA THR A 277 11.95 0.61 6.57
C THR A 277 11.82 -0.33 5.36
N VAL A 278 10.63 -0.46 4.79
CA VAL A 278 10.39 -1.31 3.61
C VAL A 278 11.11 -0.75 2.37
N GLN A 279 11.12 0.57 2.18
CA GLN A 279 11.87 1.20 1.08
C GLN A 279 13.37 0.95 1.20
N GLN A 280 13.96 1.13 2.38
CA GLN A 280 15.37 0.87 2.64
C GLN A 280 15.74 -0.60 2.42
N PHE A 281 14.86 -1.53 2.82
CA PHE A 281 15.08 -2.95 2.55
C PHE A 281 15.13 -3.24 1.03
N ASN A 282 14.24 -2.64 0.25
CA ASN A 282 14.28 -2.75 -1.21
C ASN A 282 15.56 -2.13 -1.83
N MET A 283 16.09 -1.05 -1.25
CA MET A 283 17.30 -0.39 -1.77
C MET A 283 18.58 -1.21 -1.52
N LYS A 284 18.63 -1.99 -0.45
CA LYS A 284 19.81 -2.83 -0.11
C LYS A 284 20.02 -4.02 -1.06
N LYS A 285 19.03 -4.35 -1.87
CA LYS A 285 19.07 -5.42 -2.88
C LYS A 285 19.57 -4.90 -4.22
#